data_fd70af7deeed5b831869e7cdd488c4ff
#
_entry.id   fd70af7deeed5b831869e7cdd488c4ff
#
_cell.length_a   1.000
_cell.length_b   1.000
_cell.length_c   1.000
_cell.angle_alpha   90.00
_cell.angle_beta   90.00
_cell.angle_gamma   90.00
#
_symmetry.space_group_name_H-M   'P 1'
#
loop_
_entity.id
_entity.type
_entity.pdbx_description
1 polymer ?
#
loop_
_entity_poly.entity_id
_entity_poly.type
_entity_poly.pdbx_seq_one_letter_code
_entity_poly.pdbx_strand_id
1 'polypeptide(L)'
;MNSIVIGSGFGGMAAALRLRAKGHKVTLIEKQKDLGGRARVFKSNGFTYDGGPTVITAPYLIYEIFKLFNKNPDDYIKIKDLDTWYRFVFEDGSHFDYSADEKKMEEQIAIINHKDVVGYRNLLLSLIHI
;
A
#
# COMPACT_ATOMS: atom_id res chain seq x y z
N MET A 1 9.62 29.14 6.19
CA MET A 1 10.76 28.32 6.66
C MET A 1 11.32 27.53 5.48
N ASN A 2 12.63 27.28 5.44
CA ASN A 2 13.26 26.42 4.43
C ASN A 2 13.45 25.01 5.04
N SER A 3 13.19 23.98 4.24
CA SER A 3 13.34 22.58 4.66
C SER A 3 14.01 21.77 3.58
N ILE A 4 14.86 20.84 3.96
CA ILE A 4 15.51 19.90 3.06
C ILE A 4 15.05 18.49 3.46
N VAL A 5 14.60 17.72 2.48
CA VAL A 5 14.23 16.31 2.62
C VAL A 5 15.19 15.49 1.77
N ILE A 6 15.79 14.46 2.38
CA ILE A 6 16.77 13.59 1.71
C ILE A 6 16.11 12.24 1.44
N GLY A 7 16.06 11.85 0.18
CA GLY A 7 15.44 10.63 -0.32
C GLY A 7 14.02 10.83 -0.79
N SER A 8 13.68 10.27 -1.96
CA SER A 8 12.39 10.38 -2.64
C SER A 8 11.58 9.07 -2.61
N GLY A 9 11.81 8.20 -1.62
CA GLY A 9 10.87 7.12 -1.34
C GLY A 9 9.53 7.66 -0.84
N PHE A 10 8.51 6.81 -0.66
CA PHE A 10 7.17 7.24 -0.21
C PHE A 10 7.22 8.13 1.05
N GLY A 11 8.02 7.76 2.05
CA GLY A 11 8.16 8.56 3.27
C GLY A 11 8.73 9.95 3.01
N GLY A 12 9.80 10.05 2.21
CA GLY A 12 10.41 11.32 1.86
C GLY A 12 9.49 12.21 1.03
N MET A 13 8.82 11.66 0.03
CA MET A 13 7.83 12.40 -0.76
C MET A 13 6.65 12.89 0.11
N ALA A 14 6.12 12.02 0.97
CA ALA A 14 5.03 12.39 1.88
C ALA A 14 5.45 13.49 2.86
N ALA A 15 6.66 13.42 3.43
CA ALA A 15 7.20 14.45 4.30
C ALA A 15 7.38 15.77 3.56
N ALA A 16 7.97 15.74 2.35
CA ALA A 16 8.17 16.93 1.54
C ALA A 16 6.85 17.64 1.19
N LEU A 17 5.83 16.85 0.79
CA LEU A 17 4.52 17.40 0.44
C LEU A 17 3.81 17.97 1.69
N ARG A 18 3.83 17.29 2.82
CA ARG A 18 3.23 17.82 4.06
C ARG A 18 3.92 19.10 4.55
N LEU A 19 5.25 19.17 4.47
CA LEU A 19 5.98 20.40 4.77
C LEU A 19 5.60 21.52 3.79
N ARG A 20 5.47 21.21 2.52
CA ARG A 20 5.03 22.17 1.52
C ARG A 20 3.63 22.70 1.80
N ALA A 21 2.69 21.82 2.17
CA ALA A 21 1.33 22.20 2.55
C ALA A 21 1.29 23.10 3.80
N LYS A 22 2.28 22.98 4.68
CA LYS A 22 2.48 23.88 5.85
C LYS A 22 3.18 25.20 5.48
N GLY A 23 3.42 25.50 4.21
CA GLY A 23 4.00 26.75 3.75
C GLY A 23 5.54 26.79 3.74
N HIS A 24 6.23 25.65 3.92
CA HIS A 24 7.68 25.61 3.81
C HIS A 24 8.13 25.69 2.34
N LYS A 25 9.27 26.33 2.10
CA LYS A 25 10.03 26.15 0.87
C LYS A 25 10.84 24.87 1.02
N VAL A 26 10.46 23.83 0.25
CA VAL A 26 11.03 22.48 0.40
C VAL A 26 11.97 22.18 -0.75
N THR A 27 13.16 21.65 -0.44
CA THR A 27 14.09 21.05 -1.39
C THR A 27 14.13 19.55 -1.12
N LEU A 28 13.75 18.74 -2.12
CA LEU A 28 13.88 17.30 -2.07
C LEU A 28 15.15 16.88 -2.80
N ILE A 29 16.03 16.15 -2.13
CA ILE A 29 17.29 15.64 -2.67
C ILE A 29 17.20 14.14 -2.84
N GLU A 30 17.48 13.64 -4.04
CA GLU A 30 17.48 12.22 -4.37
C GLU A 30 18.84 11.84 -4.97
N LYS A 31 19.38 10.70 -4.52
CA LYS A 31 20.66 10.15 -5.00
C LYS A 31 20.52 9.48 -6.38
N GLN A 32 19.36 8.87 -6.62
CA GLN A 32 19.09 8.13 -7.84
C GLN A 32 18.55 9.05 -8.93
N LYS A 33 18.69 8.62 -10.19
CA LYS A 33 18.11 9.33 -11.34
C LYS A 33 16.58 9.38 -11.29
N ASP A 34 15.96 8.30 -10.81
CA ASP A 34 14.52 8.14 -10.76
C ASP A 34 14.01 8.23 -9.30
N LEU A 35 12.85 8.87 -9.14
CA LEU A 35 12.16 8.98 -7.85
C LEU A 35 11.49 7.66 -7.46
N GLY A 36 11.05 7.56 -6.21
CA GLY A 36 10.23 6.45 -5.72
C GLY A 36 10.94 5.49 -4.76
N GLY A 37 12.28 5.54 -4.65
CA GLY A 37 13.03 4.67 -3.76
C GLY A 37 12.82 3.20 -4.09
N ARG A 38 12.30 2.39 -3.16
CA ARG A 38 11.98 0.98 -3.38
C ARG A 38 10.75 0.75 -4.28
N ALA A 39 9.92 1.75 -4.48
CA ALA A 39 8.74 1.71 -5.36
C ALA A 39 9.00 2.30 -6.74
N ARG A 40 10.28 2.52 -7.10
CA ARG A 40 10.63 3.03 -8.43
C ARG A 40 10.38 1.98 -9.51
N VAL A 41 10.18 2.47 -10.71
CA VAL A 41 10.02 1.64 -11.91
C VAL A 41 11.36 1.50 -12.61
N PHE A 42 11.71 0.27 -13.01
CA PHE A 42 12.90 -0.03 -13.79
C PHE A 42 12.54 -0.20 -15.26
N LYS A 43 13.33 0.41 -16.15
CA LYS A 43 13.15 0.25 -17.59
C LYS A 43 14.44 -0.28 -18.21
N SER A 44 14.36 -1.38 -18.93
CA SER A 44 15.49 -2.00 -19.62
C SER A 44 15.00 -2.72 -20.87
N ASN A 45 15.70 -2.51 -22.00
CA ASN A 45 15.46 -3.20 -23.28
C ASN A 45 13.98 -3.19 -23.74
N GLY A 46 13.28 -2.07 -23.54
CA GLY A 46 11.86 -1.93 -23.90
C GLY A 46 10.86 -2.53 -22.89
N PHE A 47 11.35 -3.17 -21.83
CA PHE A 47 10.52 -3.67 -20.75
C PHE A 47 10.42 -2.68 -19.59
N THR A 48 9.32 -2.74 -18.87
CA THR A 48 9.05 -1.94 -17.67
C THR A 48 8.77 -2.89 -16.51
N TYR A 49 9.49 -2.70 -15.40
CA TYR A 49 9.40 -3.53 -14.20
C TYR A 49 9.07 -2.64 -12.99
N ASP A 50 8.05 -3.00 -12.26
CA ASP A 50 7.75 -2.39 -10.96
C ASP A 50 8.71 -2.97 -9.90
N GLY A 51 9.46 -2.10 -9.25
CA GLY A 51 10.44 -2.50 -8.23
C GLY A 51 9.88 -2.58 -6.82
N GLY A 52 8.62 -2.24 -6.63
CA GLY A 52 7.99 -2.11 -5.32
C GLY A 52 6.66 -2.83 -5.17
N PRO A 53 5.99 -2.59 -4.06
CA PRO A 53 4.69 -3.19 -3.79
C PRO A 53 3.67 -2.73 -4.83
N THR A 54 2.92 -3.68 -5.36
CA THR A 54 1.82 -3.47 -6.31
C THR A 54 0.46 -3.36 -5.60
N VAL A 55 0.37 -3.83 -4.35
CA VAL A 55 -0.83 -3.76 -3.52
C VAL A 55 -0.70 -2.60 -2.53
N ILE A 56 -1.69 -1.70 -2.56
CA ILE A 56 -1.77 -0.54 -1.67
C ILE A 56 -2.80 -0.85 -0.58
N THR A 57 -2.32 -1.09 0.64
CA THR A 57 -3.18 -1.45 1.78
C THR A 57 -3.83 -0.27 2.48
N ALA A 58 -3.33 0.95 2.25
CA ALA A 58 -3.82 2.17 2.91
C ALA A 58 -3.98 3.32 1.90
N PRO A 59 -4.90 3.21 0.91
CA PRO A 59 -5.09 4.21 -0.14
C PRO A 59 -5.49 5.59 0.42
N TYR A 60 -6.17 5.64 1.55
CA TYR A 60 -6.58 6.88 2.22
C TYR A 60 -5.40 7.79 2.56
N LEU A 61 -4.21 7.24 2.86
CA LEU A 61 -3.00 8.03 3.13
C LEU A 61 -2.51 8.76 1.87
N ILE A 62 -2.71 8.17 0.70
CA ILE A 62 -2.40 8.80 -0.58
C ILE A 62 -3.43 9.89 -0.85
N TYR A 63 -4.71 9.58 -0.71
CA TYR A 63 -5.80 10.53 -0.93
C TYR A 63 -5.70 11.77 -0.02
N GLU A 64 -5.29 11.59 1.24
CA GLU A 64 -5.03 12.69 2.17
C GLU A 64 -4.01 13.70 1.61
N ILE A 65 -2.91 13.22 1.00
CA ILE A 65 -1.89 14.09 0.42
C ILE A 65 -2.46 14.93 -0.72
N PHE A 66 -3.27 14.35 -1.60
CA PHE A 66 -3.93 15.11 -2.67
C PHE A 66 -4.88 16.18 -2.11
N LYS A 67 -5.63 15.87 -1.05
CA LYS A 67 -6.51 16.82 -0.37
C LYS A 67 -5.77 18.03 0.19
N LEU A 68 -4.52 17.87 0.69
CA LEU A 68 -3.71 18.98 1.17
C LEU A 68 -3.45 20.06 0.10
N PHE A 69 -3.57 19.70 -1.18
CA PHE A 69 -3.35 20.59 -2.31
C PHE A 69 -4.63 20.87 -3.12
N ASN A 70 -5.80 20.54 -2.58
CA ASN A 70 -7.10 20.67 -3.26
C ASN A 70 -7.10 19.95 -4.63
N LYS A 71 -6.45 18.78 -4.71
CA LYS A 71 -6.40 17.95 -5.90
C LYS A 71 -7.30 16.74 -5.76
N ASN A 72 -7.97 16.36 -6.86
CA ASN A 72 -8.67 15.09 -6.92
C ASN A 72 -7.66 13.98 -7.26
N PRO A 73 -7.48 12.96 -6.41
CA PRO A 73 -6.56 11.86 -6.69
C PRO A 73 -6.89 11.10 -7.97
N ASP A 74 -8.17 10.98 -8.34
CA ASP A 74 -8.62 10.22 -9.53
C ASP A 74 -8.16 10.83 -10.86
N ASP A 75 -7.77 12.12 -10.86
CA ASP A 75 -7.17 12.78 -12.02
C ASP A 75 -5.72 12.32 -12.29
N TYR A 76 -5.07 11.67 -11.31
CA TYR A 76 -3.65 11.32 -11.35
C TYR A 76 -3.40 9.81 -11.23
N ILE A 77 -4.19 9.12 -10.42
CA ILE A 77 -4.04 7.69 -10.13
C ILE A 77 -5.41 7.01 -10.16
N LYS A 78 -5.42 5.76 -10.63
CA LYS A 78 -6.60 4.89 -10.54
C LYS A 78 -6.26 3.71 -9.66
N ILE A 79 -6.85 3.67 -8.46
CA ILE A 79 -6.74 2.53 -7.55
C ILE A 79 -7.94 1.63 -7.81
N LYS A 80 -7.67 0.33 -8.01
CA LYS A 80 -8.69 -0.69 -8.23
C LYS A 80 -8.74 -1.61 -7.02
N ASP A 81 -9.93 -1.82 -6.49
CA ASP A 81 -10.13 -2.81 -5.44
C ASP A 81 -9.89 -4.22 -5.96
N LEU A 82 -9.24 -5.04 -5.14
CA LEU A 82 -9.01 -6.44 -5.41
C LEU A 82 -9.95 -7.29 -4.55
N ASP A 83 -10.69 -8.19 -5.14
CA ASP A 83 -11.54 -9.14 -4.42
C ASP A 83 -10.69 -10.16 -3.66
N THR A 84 -9.64 -10.68 -4.31
CA THR A 84 -8.62 -11.52 -3.68
C THR A 84 -7.29 -10.76 -3.65
N TRP A 85 -6.75 -10.53 -2.44
CA TRP A 85 -5.48 -9.84 -2.27
C TRP A 85 -4.29 -10.75 -2.51
N TYR A 86 -4.34 -11.98 -1.96
CA TYR A 86 -3.31 -12.99 -2.09
C TYR A 86 -3.95 -14.36 -2.23
N ARG A 87 -3.38 -15.20 -3.09
CA ARG A 87 -3.70 -16.63 -3.18
C ARG A 87 -2.48 -17.44 -2.74
N PHE A 88 -2.65 -18.22 -1.70
CA PHE A 88 -1.69 -19.22 -1.26
C PHE A 88 -2.06 -20.54 -1.92
N VAL A 89 -1.12 -21.13 -2.64
CA VAL A 89 -1.29 -22.44 -3.31
C VAL A 89 -0.42 -23.45 -2.58
N PHE A 90 -1.01 -24.56 -2.18
CA PHE A 90 -0.34 -25.65 -1.47
C PHE A 90 0.11 -26.73 -2.45
N GLU A 91 1.00 -27.63 -1.99
CA GLU A 91 1.58 -28.72 -2.82
C GLU A 91 0.51 -29.70 -3.33
N ASP A 92 -0.56 -29.90 -2.61
CA ASP A 92 -1.70 -30.76 -2.98
C ASP A 92 -2.66 -30.11 -4.00
N GLY A 93 -2.35 -28.87 -4.45
CA GLY A 93 -3.17 -28.09 -5.38
C GLY A 93 -4.33 -27.35 -4.72
N SER A 94 -4.54 -27.51 -3.42
CA SER A 94 -5.49 -26.69 -2.68
C SER A 94 -5.01 -25.24 -2.59
N HIS A 95 -5.89 -24.31 -2.30
CA HIS A 95 -5.53 -22.91 -2.15
C HIS A 95 -6.32 -22.22 -1.06
N PHE A 96 -5.77 -21.11 -0.57
CA PHE A 96 -6.39 -20.20 0.37
C PHE A 96 -6.32 -18.78 -0.17
N ASP A 97 -7.48 -18.14 -0.34
CA ASP A 97 -7.60 -16.78 -0.84
C ASP A 97 -7.76 -15.79 0.32
N TYR A 98 -6.79 -14.90 0.46
CA TYR A 98 -6.85 -13.84 1.46
C TYR A 98 -7.52 -12.59 0.85
N SER A 99 -8.58 -12.10 1.52
CA SER A 99 -9.37 -10.95 1.06
C SER A 99 -9.79 -10.05 2.23
N ALA A 100 -10.41 -8.91 1.91
CA ALA A 100 -11.02 -8.02 2.90
C ALA A 100 -12.38 -8.51 3.41
N ASP A 101 -13.01 -9.47 2.76
CA ASP A 101 -14.32 -9.99 3.10
C ASP A 101 -14.20 -11.00 4.25
N GLU A 102 -14.54 -10.56 5.48
CA GLU A 102 -14.45 -11.39 6.69
C GLU A 102 -15.26 -12.68 6.55
N LYS A 103 -16.44 -12.63 5.92
CA LYS A 103 -17.29 -13.80 5.74
C LYS A 103 -16.63 -14.84 4.84
N LYS A 104 -16.08 -14.40 3.70
CA LYS A 104 -15.31 -15.29 2.81
C LYS A 104 -14.10 -15.87 3.52
N MET A 105 -13.43 -15.08 4.37
CA MET A 105 -12.29 -15.55 5.16
C MET A 105 -12.72 -16.64 6.15
N GLU A 106 -13.81 -16.43 6.89
CA GLU A 106 -14.34 -17.43 7.83
C GLU A 106 -14.74 -18.72 7.13
N GLU A 107 -15.39 -18.64 5.97
CA GLU A 107 -15.78 -19.81 5.17
C GLU A 107 -14.56 -20.64 4.74
N GLN A 108 -13.49 -19.99 4.27
CA GLN A 108 -12.26 -20.66 3.88
C GLN A 108 -11.50 -21.26 5.08
N ILE A 109 -11.45 -20.55 6.20
CA ILE A 109 -10.84 -21.07 7.43
C ILE A 109 -11.61 -22.28 7.93
N ALA A 110 -12.95 -22.25 7.87
CA ALA A 110 -13.79 -23.37 8.29
C ALA A 110 -13.56 -24.65 7.45
N ILE A 111 -13.21 -24.51 6.16
CA ILE A 111 -12.85 -25.64 5.29
C ILE A 111 -11.56 -26.30 5.80
N ILE A 112 -10.58 -25.53 6.23
CA ILE A 112 -9.30 -26.04 6.75
C ILE A 112 -9.49 -26.60 8.16
N ASN A 113 -10.06 -25.80 9.06
CA ASN A 113 -10.36 -26.17 10.42
C ASN A 113 -11.47 -25.28 11.01
N HIS A 114 -12.65 -25.83 11.18
CA HIS A 114 -13.81 -25.09 11.70
C HIS A 114 -13.56 -24.45 13.08
N LYS A 115 -12.73 -25.04 13.92
CA LYS A 115 -12.41 -24.51 15.26
C LYS A 115 -11.60 -23.23 15.22
N ASP A 116 -10.88 -22.97 14.14
CA ASP A 116 -10.00 -21.80 14.01
C ASP A 116 -10.77 -20.52 13.63
N VAL A 117 -12.03 -20.61 13.22
CA VAL A 117 -12.88 -19.44 12.93
C VAL A 117 -12.97 -18.50 14.14
N VAL A 118 -13.15 -19.06 15.34
CA VAL A 118 -13.20 -18.26 16.58
C VAL A 118 -11.84 -17.60 16.86
N GLY A 119 -10.76 -18.34 16.63
CA GLY A 119 -9.39 -17.83 16.77
C GLY A 119 -9.12 -16.67 15.83
N TYR A 120 -9.58 -16.77 14.58
CA TYR A 120 -9.46 -15.70 13.57
C TYR A 120 -10.20 -14.41 14.01
N ARG A 121 -11.45 -14.52 14.47
CA ARG A 121 -12.20 -13.37 15.01
C ARG A 121 -11.49 -12.72 16.18
N ASN A 122 -10.95 -13.49 17.10
CA ASN A 122 -10.21 -12.98 18.24
C ASN A 122 -8.90 -12.28 17.81
N LEU A 123 -8.22 -12.81 16.79
CA LEU A 123 -7.06 -12.17 16.20
C LEU A 123 -7.40 -10.78 15.63
N LEU A 124 -8.46 -10.67 14.84
CA LEU A 124 -8.90 -9.38 14.28
C LEU A 124 -9.23 -8.38 15.39
N LEU A 125 -9.95 -8.79 16.42
CA LEU A 125 -10.25 -7.94 17.58
C LEU A 125 -8.98 -7.50 18.31
N SER A 126 -7.98 -8.36 18.45
CA SER A 126 -6.72 -8.00 19.11
C SER A 126 -5.93 -6.96 18.34
N LEU A 127 -5.99 -6.97 17.01
CA LEU A 127 -5.32 -5.99 16.14
C LEU A 127 -5.95 -4.59 16.21
N ILE A 128 -7.23 -4.49 16.58
CA ILE A 128 -7.92 -3.20 16.75
C ILE A 128 -7.49 -2.53 18.07
N HIS A 129 -7.02 -3.29 19.06
CA HIS A 129 -6.65 -2.81 20.39
C HIS A 129 -5.15 -2.54 20.57
N ILE A 130 -4.34 -2.69 19.53
CA ILE A 130 -2.94 -2.29 19.50
C ILE A 130 -2.82 -0.86 18.96
#